data_95a567565e2236764928f4aacc1f01c2
#
_entry.id   95a567565e2236764928f4aacc1f01c2
#
_cell.length_a   1.000
_cell.length_b   1.000
_cell.length_c   1.000
_cell.angle_alpha   90.00
_cell.angle_beta   90.00
_cell.angle_gamma   90.00
#
_symmetry.space_group_name_H-M   'P 1'
#
loop_
_entity.id
_entity.type
_entity.pdbx_description
1 polymer ?
#
loop_
_entity_poly.entity_id
_entity_poly.type
_entity_poly.pdbx_seq_one_letter_code
_entity_poly.pdbx_strand_id
1 'polypeptide(L)'
;MDASQEQTDVESFSYMEPLADGFRNYKLSNYPVATEAMLIDKAQLLDLTGPELTVLVGGLRVLGNNFDQSSHGALTERKGVLSNDFFVNLLDMDTTWKAVSDDQEFFEGRGRNNGDLKWTATRADLVFGSSSELRAFSEVYASADVGDKFVSDFVAAWTKVMNADRFDLK
;
A
#
# COMPACT_ATOMS: atom_id res chain seq x y z
N MET A 1 -27.77 4.91 15.48
CA MET A 1 -27.80 6.39 15.34
C MET A 1 -26.39 6.78 15.00
N ASP A 2 -26.15 7.13 13.75
CA ASP A 2 -24.82 7.53 13.32
C ASP A 2 -24.57 8.95 13.81
N ALA A 3 -23.59 9.11 14.72
CA ALA A 3 -23.12 10.45 15.09
C ALA A 3 -22.45 11.06 13.87
N SER A 4 -22.86 12.28 13.48
CA SER A 4 -22.17 12.99 12.41
C SER A 4 -20.74 13.37 12.89
N GLN A 5 -19.82 13.50 11.97
CA GLN A 5 -18.47 13.92 12.28
C GLN A 5 -18.42 15.28 13.01
N GLU A 6 -19.38 16.14 12.73
CA GLU A 6 -19.57 17.43 13.38
C GLU A 6 -19.96 17.32 14.88
N GLN A 7 -20.50 16.18 15.29
CA GLN A 7 -20.88 15.89 16.68
C GLN A 7 -19.78 15.21 17.47
N THR A 8 -18.67 14.88 16.82
CA THR A 8 -17.52 14.23 17.46
C THR A 8 -16.56 15.27 17.98
N ASP A 9 -16.23 15.19 19.26
CA ASP A 9 -15.17 16.02 19.85
C ASP A 9 -13.79 15.51 19.38
N VAL A 10 -13.32 16.07 18.28
CA VAL A 10 -12.06 15.69 17.63
C VAL A 10 -10.87 15.90 18.57
N GLU A 11 -10.89 16.94 19.41
CA GLU A 11 -9.80 17.25 20.32
C GLU A 11 -9.64 16.16 21.40
N SER A 12 -10.74 15.70 21.98
CA SER A 12 -10.74 14.60 22.94
C SER A 12 -10.20 13.29 22.39
N PHE A 13 -10.36 13.04 21.09
CA PHE A 13 -9.89 11.80 20.45
C PHE A 13 -8.53 11.91 19.78
N SER A 14 -7.94 13.10 19.71
CA SER A 14 -6.65 13.33 19.03
C SER A 14 -5.50 12.48 19.59
N TYR A 15 -5.52 12.17 20.90
CA TYR A 15 -4.53 11.31 21.54
C TYR A 15 -4.61 9.85 21.09
N MET A 16 -5.74 9.44 20.52
CA MET A 16 -5.99 8.07 20.04
C MET A 16 -5.76 7.93 18.55
N GLU A 17 -5.41 9.01 17.87
CA GLU A 17 -5.17 8.99 16.42
C GLU A 17 -3.96 8.10 16.09
N PRO A 18 -4.08 7.17 15.14
CA PRO A 18 -2.98 6.33 14.71
C PRO A 18 -1.81 7.16 14.18
N LEU A 19 -0.60 6.86 14.64
CA LEU A 19 0.61 7.58 14.24
C LEU A 19 1.19 7.11 12.90
N ALA A 20 0.81 5.93 12.46
CA ALA A 20 1.25 5.37 11.18
C ALA A 20 0.37 4.21 10.73
N ASP A 21 0.29 4.00 9.42
CA ASP A 21 -0.40 2.85 8.82
C ASP A 21 0.22 2.52 7.46
N GLY A 22 0.82 1.33 7.33
CA GLY A 22 1.45 0.87 6.09
C GLY A 22 0.44 0.59 4.97
N PHE A 23 -0.81 0.19 5.29
CA PHE A 23 -1.85 -0.03 4.29
C PHE A 23 -2.36 1.29 3.71
N ARG A 24 -2.54 2.32 4.54
CA ARG A 24 -2.97 3.66 4.12
C ARG A 24 -1.83 4.59 3.73
N ASN A 25 -0.61 4.09 3.83
CA ASN A 25 0.62 4.75 3.36
C ASN A 25 0.92 6.09 4.02
N TYR A 26 0.83 6.17 5.33
CA TYR A 26 1.27 7.34 6.07
C TYR A 26 2.09 6.98 7.31
N LYS A 27 2.93 7.92 7.72
CA LYS A 27 3.70 7.90 8.95
C LYS A 27 3.83 9.33 9.45
N LEU A 28 3.37 9.58 10.66
CA LEU A 28 3.61 10.86 11.32
C LEU A 28 5.06 10.92 11.79
N SER A 29 5.63 12.14 11.80
CA SER A 29 7.02 12.38 12.17
C SER A 29 7.35 11.80 13.55
N ASN A 30 8.58 11.29 13.70
CA ASN A 30 9.13 10.74 14.95
C ASN A 30 8.54 9.40 15.44
N TYR A 31 7.76 8.70 14.63
CA TYR A 31 7.38 7.34 15.00
C TYR A 31 8.57 6.38 14.81
N PRO A 32 9.01 5.65 15.86
CA PRO A 32 10.30 4.95 15.82
C PRO A 32 10.28 3.63 15.05
N VAL A 33 9.09 3.10 14.74
CA VAL A 33 8.96 1.80 14.07
C VAL A 33 9.04 1.99 12.55
N ALA A 34 9.78 1.13 11.88
CA ALA A 34 9.86 1.13 10.43
C ALA A 34 8.52 0.79 9.78
N THR A 35 8.18 1.45 8.69
CA THR A 35 6.89 1.31 8.00
C THR A 35 6.64 -0.13 7.52
N GLU A 36 7.68 -0.80 7.05
CA GLU A 36 7.61 -2.21 6.65
C GLU A 36 7.35 -3.17 7.82
N ALA A 37 7.85 -2.87 9.01
CA ALA A 37 7.56 -3.68 10.20
C ALA A 37 6.10 -3.52 10.63
N MET A 38 5.56 -2.31 10.57
CA MET A 38 4.13 -2.06 10.83
C MET A 38 3.22 -2.73 9.81
N LEU A 39 3.66 -2.80 8.55
CA LEU A 39 2.93 -3.50 7.51
C LEU A 39 2.81 -5.00 7.80
N ILE A 40 3.90 -5.62 8.25
CA ILE A 40 3.92 -7.03 8.65
C ILE A 40 3.05 -7.27 9.88
N ASP A 41 3.17 -6.42 10.90
CA ASP A 41 2.34 -6.50 12.10
C ASP A 41 0.84 -6.42 11.76
N LYS A 42 0.47 -5.48 10.90
CA LYS A 42 -0.90 -5.35 10.41
C LYS A 42 -1.37 -6.59 9.65
N ALA A 43 -0.51 -7.17 8.82
CA ALA A 43 -0.82 -8.41 8.11
C ALA A 43 -1.07 -9.57 9.08
N GLN A 44 -0.27 -9.69 10.12
CA GLN A 44 -0.46 -10.70 11.17
C GLN A 44 -1.77 -10.50 11.94
N LEU A 45 -2.09 -9.27 12.31
CA LEU A 45 -3.35 -8.93 12.99
C LEU A 45 -4.58 -9.28 12.15
N LEU A 46 -4.48 -9.19 10.82
CA LEU A 46 -5.55 -9.51 9.87
C LEU A 46 -5.48 -10.96 9.36
N ASP A 47 -4.56 -11.77 9.88
CA ASP A 47 -4.31 -13.16 9.44
C ASP A 47 -4.06 -13.27 7.91
N LEU A 48 -3.32 -12.31 7.35
CA LEU A 48 -3.00 -12.28 5.93
C LEU A 48 -1.74 -13.07 5.62
N THR A 49 -1.80 -13.87 4.58
CA THR A 49 -0.62 -14.48 3.96
C THR A 49 0.17 -13.45 3.14
N GLY A 50 1.41 -13.78 2.76
CA GLY A 50 2.25 -12.92 1.92
C GLY A 50 1.57 -12.52 0.59
N PRO A 51 1.00 -13.46 -0.18
CA PRO A 51 0.22 -13.12 -1.39
C PRO A 51 -0.99 -12.21 -1.12
N GLU A 52 -1.77 -12.49 -0.07
CA GLU A 52 -2.93 -11.65 0.30
C GLU A 52 -2.52 -10.23 0.68
N LEU A 53 -1.45 -10.09 1.48
CA LEU A 53 -0.85 -8.78 1.79
C LEU A 53 -0.43 -8.04 0.50
N THR A 54 0.24 -8.75 -0.40
CA THR A 54 0.77 -8.19 -1.64
C THR A 54 -0.35 -7.65 -2.53
N VAL A 55 -1.39 -8.45 -2.79
CA VAL A 55 -2.51 -7.99 -3.64
C VAL A 55 -3.29 -6.84 -3.00
N LEU A 56 -3.47 -6.87 -1.68
CA LEU A 56 -4.18 -5.79 -0.97
C LEU A 56 -3.44 -4.47 -1.08
N VAL A 57 -2.14 -4.44 -0.80
CA VAL A 57 -1.37 -3.20 -0.90
C VAL A 57 -1.35 -2.69 -2.33
N GLY A 58 -1.00 -3.53 -3.31
CA GLY A 58 -0.99 -3.12 -4.72
C GLY A 58 -2.34 -2.61 -5.22
N GLY A 59 -3.42 -3.30 -4.87
CA GLY A 59 -4.78 -2.89 -5.25
C GLY A 59 -5.24 -1.59 -4.57
N LEU A 60 -4.99 -1.43 -3.28
CA LEU A 60 -5.31 -0.19 -2.56
C LEU A 60 -4.55 1.02 -3.13
N ARG A 61 -3.31 0.85 -3.55
CA ARG A 61 -2.51 1.91 -4.18
C ARG A 61 -3.11 2.37 -5.51
N VAL A 62 -3.42 1.44 -6.41
CA VAL A 62 -4.01 1.82 -7.72
C VAL A 62 -5.44 2.37 -7.57
N LEU A 63 -6.18 1.93 -6.56
CA LEU A 63 -7.49 2.51 -6.21
C LEU A 63 -7.39 3.90 -5.57
N GLY A 64 -6.20 4.30 -5.11
CA GLY A 64 -5.98 5.60 -4.49
C GLY A 64 -6.47 5.72 -3.04
N ASN A 65 -6.49 4.60 -2.31
CA ASN A 65 -6.94 4.53 -0.91
C ASN A 65 -5.84 4.91 0.10
N ASN A 66 -4.99 5.84 -0.24
CA ASN A 66 -3.99 6.38 0.66
C ASN A 66 -4.59 7.40 1.63
N PHE A 67 -3.94 7.56 2.79
CA PHE A 67 -4.27 8.63 3.72
C PHE A 67 -4.13 9.99 3.02
N ASP A 68 -5.08 10.88 3.29
CA ASP A 68 -5.15 12.24 2.71
C ASP A 68 -5.03 12.26 1.17
N GLN A 69 -5.52 11.20 0.52
CA GLN A 69 -5.49 11.04 -0.94
C GLN A 69 -4.08 11.15 -1.56
N SER A 70 -3.03 10.92 -0.76
CA SER A 70 -1.63 10.93 -1.20
C SER A 70 -1.44 10.07 -2.46
N SER A 71 -0.59 10.52 -3.36
CA SER A 71 -0.22 9.77 -4.57
C SER A 71 1.00 8.87 -4.39
N HIS A 72 1.62 8.86 -3.20
CA HIS A 72 2.77 7.99 -2.94
C HIS A 72 2.40 6.52 -3.09
N GLY A 73 3.13 5.78 -3.90
CA GLY A 73 2.86 4.38 -4.20
C GLY A 73 1.70 4.11 -5.17
N ALA A 74 0.95 5.12 -5.59
CA ALA A 74 -0.04 4.99 -6.65
C ALA A 74 0.67 4.89 -8.02
N LEU A 75 1.29 3.74 -8.28
CA LEU A 75 2.14 3.50 -9.45
C LEU A 75 1.27 3.17 -10.68
N THR A 76 0.38 4.07 -11.05
CA THR A 76 -0.55 3.89 -12.18
C THR A 76 -0.98 5.24 -12.77
N GLU A 77 -1.16 5.27 -14.08
CA GLU A 77 -1.81 6.37 -14.79
C GLU A 77 -3.35 6.28 -14.74
N ARG A 78 -3.88 5.15 -14.26
CA ARG A 78 -5.32 4.85 -14.23
C ARG A 78 -5.86 4.77 -12.79
N LYS A 79 -5.56 5.79 -11.99
CA LYS A 79 -5.98 5.84 -10.57
C LYS A 79 -7.49 5.59 -10.43
N GLY A 80 -7.88 4.72 -9.52
CA GLY A 80 -9.26 4.29 -9.31
C GLY A 80 -9.69 3.06 -10.09
N VAL A 81 -8.80 2.51 -10.94
CA VAL A 81 -9.03 1.25 -11.66
C VAL A 81 -8.23 0.14 -11.00
N LEU A 82 -8.91 -0.91 -10.55
CA LEU A 82 -8.25 -2.10 -9.98
C LEU A 82 -7.48 -2.83 -11.07
N SER A 83 -6.16 -2.68 -11.07
CA SER A 83 -5.26 -3.27 -12.05
C SER A 83 -3.94 -3.67 -11.40
N ASN A 84 -3.15 -4.49 -12.09
CA ASN A 84 -1.82 -4.90 -11.64
C ASN A 84 -0.72 -3.87 -11.92
N ASP A 85 -1.07 -2.65 -12.31
CA ASP A 85 -0.14 -1.58 -12.68
C ASP A 85 0.90 -1.31 -11.59
N PHE A 86 0.51 -1.41 -10.30
CA PHE A 86 1.44 -1.23 -9.18
C PHE A 86 2.67 -2.12 -9.33
N PHE A 87 2.49 -3.40 -9.60
CA PHE A 87 3.59 -4.36 -9.70
C PHE A 87 4.41 -4.18 -10.97
N VAL A 88 3.74 -3.93 -12.10
CA VAL A 88 4.39 -3.67 -13.38
C VAL A 88 5.32 -2.47 -13.27
N ASN A 89 4.84 -1.36 -12.70
CA ASN A 89 5.60 -0.12 -12.58
C ASN A 89 6.63 -0.14 -11.44
N LEU A 90 6.35 -0.88 -10.35
CA LEU A 90 7.31 -1.08 -9.27
C LEU A 90 8.57 -1.82 -9.74
N LEU A 91 8.38 -2.83 -10.60
CA LEU A 91 9.45 -3.70 -11.11
C LEU A 91 10.02 -3.25 -12.45
N ASP A 92 9.56 -2.11 -12.99
CA ASP A 92 10.06 -1.54 -14.23
C ASP A 92 11.57 -1.24 -14.13
N MET A 93 12.36 -1.92 -14.94
CA MET A 93 13.83 -1.78 -14.95
C MET A 93 14.31 -0.43 -15.49
N ASP A 94 13.46 0.32 -16.19
CA ASP A 94 13.77 1.69 -16.66
C ASP A 94 13.55 2.74 -15.54
N THR A 95 13.05 2.33 -14.39
CA THR A 95 12.87 3.22 -13.23
C THR A 95 13.97 2.99 -12.19
N THR A 96 14.60 4.09 -11.76
CA THR A 96 15.57 4.09 -10.65
C THR A 96 14.96 4.82 -9.45
N TRP A 97 15.05 4.18 -8.28
CA TRP A 97 14.51 4.73 -7.04
C TRP A 97 15.62 5.41 -6.22
N LYS A 98 15.31 6.58 -5.68
CA LYS A 98 16.20 7.35 -4.81
C LYS A 98 15.44 7.95 -3.64
N ALA A 99 15.98 7.79 -2.42
CA ALA A 99 15.44 8.47 -1.25
C ALA A 99 15.57 9.99 -1.38
N VAL A 100 14.52 10.70 -1.00
CA VAL A 100 14.45 12.17 -1.03
C VAL A 100 14.21 12.79 0.34
N SER A 101 13.95 11.97 1.36
CA SER A 101 13.87 12.37 2.75
C SER A 101 15.06 11.83 3.55
N ASP A 102 15.51 12.57 4.56
CA ASP A 102 16.66 12.20 5.41
C ASP A 102 16.42 10.90 6.18
N ASP A 103 15.17 10.62 6.55
CA ASP A 103 14.72 9.40 7.21
C ASP A 103 14.53 8.22 6.25
N GLN A 104 14.73 8.44 4.94
CA GLN A 104 14.55 7.44 3.88
C GLN A 104 13.13 6.83 3.85
N GLU A 105 12.11 7.59 4.23
CA GLU A 105 10.71 7.14 4.17
C GLU A 105 10.06 7.44 2.81
N PHE A 106 10.54 8.47 2.10
CA PHE A 106 10.02 8.88 0.80
C PHE A 106 11.06 8.69 -0.31
N PHE A 107 10.57 8.26 -1.46
CA PHE A 107 11.39 7.94 -2.62
C PHE A 107 10.80 8.52 -3.89
N GLU A 108 11.67 8.92 -4.81
CA GLU A 108 11.34 9.26 -6.18
C GLU A 108 11.81 8.16 -7.14
N GLY A 109 10.90 7.73 -8.01
CA GLY A 109 11.19 6.85 -9.14
C GLY A 109 11.40 7.70 -10.40
N ARG A 110 12.60 7.66 -10.95
CA ARG A 110 12.97 8.44 -12.12
C ARG A 110 13.37 7.55 -13.27
N GLY A 111 13.05 8.00 -14.49
CA GLY A 111 13.49 7.33 -15.71
C GLY A 111 15.01 7.24 -15.79
N ARG A 112 15.53 6.03 -16.00
CA ARG A 112 16.98 5.74 -16.02
C ARG A 112 17.73 6.55 -17.07
N ASN A 113 17.10 6.79 -18.23
CA ASN A 113 17.73 7.41 -19.38
C ASN A 113 17.56 8.94 -19.44
N ASN A 114 16.43 9.45 -18.95
CA ASN A 114 16.07 10.87 -19.07
C ASN A 114 16.06 11.60 -17.71
N GLY A 115 16.05 10.87 -16.60
CA GLY A 115 16.00 11.46 -15.26
C GLY A 115 14.64 12.04 -14.88
N ASP A 116 13.62 11.93 -15.73
CA ASP A 116 12.29 12.47 -15.47
C ASP A 116 11.63 11.76 -14.30
N LEU A 117 10.94 12.52 -13.46
CA LEU A 117 10.14 11.95 -12.36
C LEU A 117 8.95 11.19 -12.93
N LYS A 118 8.89 9.89 -12.66
CA LYS A 118 7.76 9.03 -13.03
C LYS A 118 6.81 8.84 -11.87
N TRP A 119 7.36 8.44 -10.71
CA TRP A 119 6.59 8.01 -9.55
C TRP A 119 7.15 8.56 -8.25
N THR A 120 6.33 8.54 -7.22
CA THR A 120 6.77 8.69 -5.81
C THR A 120 6.27 7.51 -5.01
N ALA A 121 7.02 7.08 -4.01
CA ALA A 121 6.69 5.93 -3.19
C ALA A 121 7.21 6.10 -1.76
N THR A 122 6.73 5.26 -0.86
CA THR A 122 7.25 5.13 0.50
C THR A 122 8.04 3.83 0.67
N ARG A 123 8.68 3.66 1.82
CA ARG A 123 9.31 2.37 2.18
C ARG A 123 8.33 1.20 2.14
N ALA A 124 7.09 1.41 2.61
CA ALA A 124 6.04 0.38 2.60
C ALA A 124 5.70 -0.10 1.18
N ASP A 125 5.86 0.76 0.18
CA ASP A 125 5.65 0.38 -1.22
C ASP A 125 6.87 -0.36 -1.79
N LEU A 126 8.06 0.17 -1.55
CA LEU A 126 9.29 -0.36 -2.14
C LEU A 126 9.72 -1.70 -1.55
N VAL A 127 9.24 -2.08 -0.38
CA VAL A 127 9.56 -3.40 0.21
C VAL A 127 9.06 -4.54 -0.69
N PHE A 128 7.98 -4.33 -1.44
CA PHE A 128 7.47 -5.30 -2.43
C PHE A 128 8.39 -5.50 -3.64
N GLY A 129 9.35 -4.61 -3.85
CA GLY A 129 10.40 -4.76 -4.86
C GLY A 129 11.77 -5.18 -4.29
N SER A 130 11.98 -5.08 -2.97
CA SER A 130 13.28 -5.29 -2.33
C SER A 130 13.36 -6.53 -1.44
N SER A 131 12.28 -6.91 -0.75
CA SER A 131 12.21 -8.17 0.00
C SER A 131 12.13 -9.35 -0.97
N SER A 132 12.97 -10.36 -0.80
CA SER A 132 13.02 -11.51 -1.73
C SER A 132 11.69 -12.25 -1.84
N GLU A 133 10.98 -12.42 -0.73
CA GLU A 133 9.68 -13.09 -0.70
C GLU A 133 8.58 -12.23 -1.33
N LEU A 134 8.42 -10.97 -0.87
CA LEU A 134 7.39 -10.07 -1.40
C LEU A 134 7.63 -9.73 -2.88
N ARG A 135 8.89 -9.63 -3.29
CA ARG A 135 9.26 -9.45 -4.68
C ARG A 135 8.83 -10.64 -5.55
N ALA A 136 9.01 -11.86 -5.07
CA ALA A 136 8.58 -13.05 -5.82
C ALA A 136 7.06 -13.03 -6.08
N PHE A 137 6.26 -12.62 -5.10
CA PHE A 137 4.81 -12.43 -5.31
C PHE A 137 4.52 -11.26 -6.28
N SER A 138 5.26 -10.16 -6.15
CA SER A 138 5.12 -9.01 -7.04
C SER A 138 5.44 -9.37 -8.49
N GLU A 139 6.46 -10.20 -8.74
CA GLU A 139 6.82 -10.70 -10.08
C GLU A 139 5.71 -11.56 -10.70
N VAL A 140 5.04 -12.37 -9.90
CA VAL A 140 3.86 -13.12 -10.36
C VAL A 140 2.77 -12.16 -10.82
N TYR A 141 2.45 -11.13 -10.01
CA TYR A 141 1.39 -10.18 -10.34
C TYR A 141 1.78 -9.14 -11.39
N ALA A 142 3.06 -8.97 -11.69
CA ALA A 142 3.54 -8.13 -12.78
C ALA A 142 3.44 -8.79 -14.17
N SER A 143 3.16 -10.11 -14.23
CA SER A 143 3.07 -10.84 -15.50
C SER A 143 1.89 -10.34 -16.34
N ALA A 144 2.06 -10.33 -17.67
CA ALA A 144 1.11 -9.74 -18.60
C ALA A 144 -0.25 -10.45 -18.67
N ASP A 145 -0.29 -11.73 -18.30
CA ASP A 145 -1.47 -12.62 -18.38
C ASP A 145 -2.22 -12.78 -17.06
N VAL A 146 -1.82 -12.03 -16.02
CA VAL A 146 -2.28 -12.28 -14.64
C VAL A 146 -3.38 -11.32 -14.17
N GLY A 147 -3.84 -10.41 -15.02
CA GLY A 147 -4.80 -9.36 -14.64
C GLY A 147 -6.06 -9.90 -13.94
N ASP A 148 -6.70 -10.92 -14.50
CA ASP A 148 -7.91 -11.51 -13.92
C ASP A 148 -7.61 -12.24 -12.60
N LYS A 149 -6.47 -12.91 -12.51
CA LYS A 149 -6.03 -13.55 -11.27
C LYS A 149 -5.79 -12.51 -10.18
N PHE A 150 -5.11 -11.41 -10.50
CA PHE A 150 -4.87 -10.32 -9.54
C PHE A 150 -6.18 -9.78 -8.99
N VAL A 151 -7.16 -9.48 -9.85
CA VAL A 151 -8.48 -8.98 -9.43
C VAL A 151 -9.19 -10.00 -8.54
N SER A 152 -9.19 -11.28 -8.92
CA SER A 152 -9.81 -12.35 -8.12
C SER A 152 -9.17 -12.48 -6.74
N ASP A 153 -7.84 -12.50 -6.67
CA ASP A 153 -7.08 -12.64 -5.43
C ASP A 153 -7.28 -11.40 -4.54
N PHE A 154 -7.30 -10.19 -5.12
CA PHE A 154 -7.61 -8.96 -4.38
C PHE A 154 -9.01 -9.02 -3.76
N VAL A 155 -10.02 -9.39 -4.52
CA VAL A 155 -11.41 -9.49 -4.02
C VAL A 155 -11.51 -10.51 -2.89
N ALA A 156 -10.84 -11.65 -3.02
CA ALA A 156 -10.81 -12.68 -1.97
C ALA A 156 -10.14 -12.17 -0.68
N ALA A 157 -8.98 -11.56 -0.79
CA ALA A 157 -8.25 -10.99 0.34
C ALA A 157 -9.01 -9.81 0.98
N TRP A 158 -9.62 -8.94 0.17
CA TRP A 158 -10.46 -7.84 0.65
C TRP A 158 -11.67 -8.37 1.42
N THR A 159 -12.36 -9.38 0.89
CA THR A 159 -13.50 -10.03 1.55
C THR A 159 -13.09 -10.64 2.88
N LYS A 160 -11.92 -11.28 2.95
CA LYS A 160 -11.38 -11.83 4.19
C LYS A 160 -11.20 -10.73 5.26
N VAL A 161 -10.58 -9.60 4.90
CA VAL A 161 -10.38 -8.47 5.81
C VAL A 161 -11.72 -7.88 6.26
N MET A 162 -12.64 -7.65 5.32
CA MET A 162 -13.95 -7.06 5.63
C MET A 162 -14.85 -7.97 6.49
N ASN A 163 -14.56 -9.25 6.52
CA ASN A 163 -15.29 -10.22 7.34
C ASN A 163 -14.59 -10.56 8.66
N ALA A 164 -13.41 -10.04 8.91
CA ALA A 164 -12.60 -10.40 10.07
C ALA A 164 -13.25 -10.08 11.42
N ASP A 165 -14.12 -9.07 11.48
CA ASP A 165 -14.87 -8.66 12.67
C ASP A 165 -16.36 -9.06 12.62
N ARG A 166 -16.75 -9.86 11.62
CA ARG A 166 -18.14 -10.31 11.44
C ARG A 166 -18.37 -11.68 12.07
N PHE A 167 -19.06 -11.68 13.21
CA PHE A 167 -19.38 -12.90 13.97
C PHE A 167 -20.75 -13.52 13.59
N ASP A 168 -21.46 -12.88 12.67
CA ASP A 168 -22.79 -13.31 12.16
C ASP A 168 -22.68 -14.20 10.90
N LEU A 169 -21.49 -14.32 10.32
CA LEU A 169 -21.22 -15.21 9.18
C LEU A 169 -21.03 -16.66 9.66
N LYS A 170 -21.72 -17.58 8.98
CA LYS A 170 -21.66 -19.02 9.25
C LYS A 170 -20.90 -19.73 8.13
#